data_a36f5b3dcc11150198ed483119117786
#
_entry.id   a36f5b3dcc11150198ed483119117786
#
_cell.length_a   1.000
_cell.length_b   1.000
_cell.length_c   1.000
_cell.angle_alpha   90.00
_cell.angle_beta   90.00
_cell.angle_gamma   90.00
#
_symmetry.space_group_name_H-M   'P 1'
#
loop_
_entity.id
_entity.type
_entity.pdbx_description
1 polymer ?
#
loop_
_entity_poly.entity_id
_entity_poly.type
_entity_poly.pdbx_seq_one_letter_code
_entity_poly.pdbx_strand_id
1 'polypeptide(L)'
;MQFKSGIGWKACFDEEKNRYFGENGGTQSYNLFELTKEQYDRLDETMSEWDACKIMYDGRQMYKSVNDRCGPPYKIEFDSDYKTLCPWASIVGSGKTWTDELTDAAVELLDSEKNNREQRRKRREEREKAKE
;
A
#
# COMPACT_ATOMS: atom_id res chain seq x y z
N MET A 1 -5.83 -17.43 7.64
CA MET A 1 -5.12 -16.49 6.74
C MET A 1 -3.93 -17.18 6.10
N GLN A 2 -3.72 -16.94 4.82
CA GLN A 2 -2.56 -17.45 4.07
C GLN A 2 -1.64 -16.29 3.74
N PHE A 3 -0.34 -16.50 3.88
CA PHE A 3 0.65 -15.45 3.66
C PHE A 3 1.67 -15.86 2.59
N LYS A 4 2.13 -14.86 1.84
CA LYS A 4 3.30 -14.92 0.99
C LYS A 4 4.25 -13.82 1.45
N SER A 5 5.54 -14.05 1.47
CA SER A 5 6.49 -13.02 1.86
C SER A 5 7.80 -13.15 1.11
N GLY A 6 8.42 -12.02 0.87
CA GLY A 6 9.76 -11.90 0.35
C GLY A 6 10.51 -10.83 1.14
N ILE A 7 11.69 -10.47 0.69
CA ILE A 7 12.49 -9.44 1.35
C ILE A 7 11.82 -8.09 1.11
N GLY A 8 11.35 -7.45 2.20
CA GLY A 8 10.76 -6.12 2.14
C GLY A 8 9.28 -6.08 1.78
N TRP A 9 8.61 -7.23 1.65
CA TRP A 9 7.18 -7.27 1.34
C TRP A 9 6.50 -8.50 1.95
N LYS A 10 5.18 -8.39 2.13
CA LYS A 10 4.34 -9.49 2.61
C LYS A 10 2.94 -9.33 2.03
N ALA A 11 2.32 -10.44 1.67
CA ALA A 11 0.95 -10.46 1.16
C ALA A 11 0.11 -11.46 1.95
N CYS A 12 -1.19 -11.20 2.01
CA CYS A 12 -2.13 -12.01 2.79
C CYS A 12 -3.40 -12.28 1.99
N PHE A 13 -3.86 -13.52 2.04
CA PHE A 13 -5.22 -13.88 1.67
C PHE A 13 -6.03 -14.13 2.93
N ASP A 14 -7.03 -13.28 3.16
CA ASP A 14 -7.98 -13.42 4.26
C ASP A 14 -9.16 -14.27 3.77
N GLU A 15 -9.18 -15.52 4.18
CA GLU A 15 -10.16 -16.51 3.72
C GLU A 15 -11.57 -16.18 4.18
N GLU A 16 -11.72 -15.66 5.40
CA GLU A 16 -13.02 -15.31 5.95
C GLU A 16 -13.70 -14.18 5.17
N LYS A 17 -12.91 -13.19 4.79
CA LYS A 17 -13.40 -12.02 4.05
C LYS A 17 -13.36 -12.22 2.54
N ASN A 18 -12.66 -13.25 2.06
CA ASN A 18 -12.36 -13.48 0.65
C ASN A 18 -11.71 -12.24 0.00
N ARG A 19 -10.71 -11.70 0.67
CA ARG A 19 -10.00 -10.49 0.26
C ARG A 19 -8.49 -10.70 0.34
N TYR A 20 -7.78 -10.00 -0.52
CA TYR A 20 -6.33 -10.11 -0.66
C TYR A 20 -5.68 -8.76 -0.34
N PHE A 21 -4.56 -8.81 0.38
CA PHE A 21 -3.85 -7.61 0.81
C PHE A 21 -2.35 -7.77 0.63
N GLY A 22 -1.63 -6.65 0.57
CA GLY A 22 -0.18 -6.66 0.51
C GLY A 22 0.41 -5.42 1.17
N GLU A 23 1.59 -5.60 1.76
CA GLU A 23 2.37 -4.52 2.33
C GLU A 23 3.79 -4.54 1.80
N ASN A 24 4.42 -3.37 1.72
CA ASN A 24 5.83 -3.24 1.39
C ASN A 24 6.42 -2.04 2.10
N GLY A 25 7.74 -2.03 2.19
CA GLY A 25 8.48 -0.92 2.77
C GLY A 25 9.10 -1.24 4.12
N GLY A 26 9.73 -0.24 4.69
CA GLY A 26 10.46 -0.35 5.94
C GLY A 26 10.43 0.92 6.76
N THR A 27 11.60 1.36 7.25
CA THR A 27 11.70 2.49 8.17
C THR A 27 11.44 3.85 7.52
N GLN A 28 11.69 4.00 6.22
CA GLN A 28 11.55 5.29 5.51
C GLN A 28 10.21 5.44 4.83
N SER A 29 9.64 4.36 4.32
CA SER A 29 8.33 4.38 3.71
C SER A 29 7.63 3.06 3.93
N TYR A 30 6.30 3.11 4.05
CA TYR A 30 5.47 1.93 4.23
C TYR A 30 4.20 2.10 3.43
N ASN A 31 3.77 1.03 2.77
CA ASN A 31 2.55 1.02 1.96
C ASN A 31 1.73 -0.23 2.24
N LEU A 32 0.42 -0.07 2.31
CA LEU A 32 -0.53 -1.16 2.48
C LEU A 32 -1.58 -1.06 1.39
N PHE A 33 -1.85 -2.19 0.73
CA PHE A 33 -2.78 -2.27 -0.40
C PHE A 33 -3.79 -3.38 -0.22
N GLU A 34 -4.97 -3.20 -0.81
CA GLU A 34 -5.86 -4.30 -1.13
C GLU A 34 -5.58 -4.72 -2.57
N LEU A 35 -5.46 -6.03 -2.79
CA LEU A 35 -5.10 -6.62 -4.07
C LEU A 35 -6.28 -7.39 -4.65
N THR A 36 -6.29 -7.57 -5.97
CA THR A 36 -7.18 -8.54 -6.60
C THR A 36 -6.56 -9.94 -6.46
N LYS A 37 -7.38 -10.97 -6.66
CA LYS A 37 -6.90 -12.36 -6.69
C LYS A 37 -5.77 -12.53 -7.71
N GLU A 38 -5.92 -11.95 -8.89
CA GLU A 38 -4.94 -12.02 -9.95
C GLU A 38 -3.61 -11.38 -9.54
N GLN A 39 -3.64 -10.22 -8.90
CA GLN A 39 -2.44 -9.56 -8.39
C GLN A 39 -1.76 -10.40 -7.32
N TYR A 40 -2.52 -10.93 -6.38
CA TYR A 40 -2.01 -11.81 -5.33
C TYR A 40 -1.36 -13.07 -5.92
N ASP A 41 -2.01 -13.70 -6.90
CA ASP A 41 -1.51 -14.93 -7.52
C ASP A 41 -0.20 -14.69 -8.29
N ARG A 42 0.03 -13.48 -8.78
CA ARG A 42 1.28 -13.11 -9.47
C ARG A 42 2.45 -12.90 -8.52
N LEU A 43 2.21 -12.66 -7.24
CA LEU A 43 3.27 -12.50 -6.25
C LEU A 43 3.95 -13.84 -5.97
N ASP A 44 5.26 -13.84 -6.03
CA ASP A 44 6.11 -15.02 -5.84
C ASP A 44 7.15 -14.69 -4.76
N GLU A 45 7.36 -15.60 -3.83
CA GLU A 45 8.30 -15.42 -2.71
C GLU A 45 9.75 -15.21 -3.14
N THR A 46 10.09 -15.55 -4.37
CA THR A 46 11.43 -15.30 -4.93
C THR A 46 11.59 -13.87 -5.46
N MET A 47 10.50 -13.11 -5.56
CA MET A 47 10.53 -11.73 -6.07
C MET A 47 11.26 -10.78 -5.13
N SER A 48 11.99 -9.83 -5.72
CA SER A 48 12.52 -8.69 -5.00
C SER A 48 11.39 -7.77 -4.54
N GLU A 49 11.70 -6.91 -3.56
CA GLU A 49 10.76 -5.86 -3.14
C GLU A 49 10.31 -5.01 -4.33
N TRP A 50 11.22 -4.65 -5.23
CA TRP A 50 10.93 -3.84 -6.40
C TRP A 50 9.87 -4.48 -7.32
N ASP A 51 10.03 -5.76 -7.61
CA ASP A 51 9.09 -6.48 -8.49
C ASP A 51 7.73 -6.69 -7.82
N ALA A 52 7.73 -7.01 -6.53
CA ALA A 52 6.48 -7.14 -5.77
C ALA A 52 5.74 -5.80 -5.67
N CYS A 53 6.47 -4.71 -5.46
CA CYS A 53 5.88 -3.36 -5.41
C CYS A 53 5.17 -2.98 -6.71
N LYS A 54 5.73 -3.34 -7.85
CA LYS A 54 5.10 -3.07 -9.16
C LYS A 54 3.71 -3.69 -9.28
N ILE A 55 3.56 -4.90 -8.75
CA ILE A 55 2.26 -5.58 -8.73
C ILE A 55 1.32 -4.90 -7.74
N MET A 56 1.80 -4.62 -6.52
CA MET A 56 0.99 -4.04 -5.44
C MET A 56 0.49 -2.64 -5.77
N TYR A 57 1.27 -1.82 -6.49
CA TYR A 57 0.88 -0.46 -6.85
C TYR A 57 -0.31 -0.41 -7.82
N ASP A 58 -0.63 -1.50 -8.48
CA ASP A 58 -1.84 -1.62 -9.29
C ASP A 58 -3.08 -1.94 -8.44
N GLY A 59 -2.91 -2.26 -7.16
CA GLY A 59 -3.99 -2.48 -6.21
C GLY A 59 -4.57 -1.19 -5.66
N ARG A 60 -5.48 -1.32 -4.70
CA ARG A 60 -6.10 -0.18 -4.00
C ARG A 60 -5.28 0.15 -2.77
N GLN A 61 -4.65 1.29 -2.75
CA GLN A 61 -3.86 1.71 -1.58
C GLN A 61 -4.77 2.04 -0.39
N MET A 62 -4.44 1.49 0.77
CA MET A 62 -5.18 1.66 2.01
C MET A 62 -4.48 2.57 3.00
N TYR A 63 -3.14 2.54 3.01
CA TYR A 63 -2.33 3.28 3.95
C TYR A 63 -0.97 3.56 3.34
N LYS A 64 -0.43 4.73 3.64
CA LYS A 64 0.93 5.11 3.29
C LYS A 64 1.55 5.94 4.41
N SER A 65 2.79 5.67 4.73
CA SER A 65 3.57 6.54 5.61
C SER A 65 4.96 6.76 5.02
N VAL A 66 5.46 7.97 5.20
CA VAL A 66 6.79 8.37 4.75
C VAL A 66 7.51 9.08 5.89
N ASN A 67 8.72 8.64 6.18
CA ASN A 67 9.58 9.24 7.18
C ASN A 67 11.00 9.31 6.63
N ASP A 68 11.17 10.06 5.54
CA ASP A 68 12.49 10.29 4.99
C ASP A 68 13.07 11.61 5.52
N ARG A 69 14.37 11.79 5.35
CA ARG A 69 15.11 12.95 5.86
C ARG A 69 14.91 14.22 5.03
N CYS A 70 14.25 14.09 3.89
CA CYS A 70 14.12 15.16 2.91
C CYS A 70 12.85 15.99 3.07
N GLY A 71 11.98 15.63 4.01
CA GLY A 71 10.73 16.35 4.25
C GLY A 71 10.09 15.98 5.58
N PRO A 72 8.96 16.62 5.93
CA PRO A 72 8.24 16.29 7.15
C PRO A 72 7.68 14.87 7.06
N PRO A 73 7.73 14.08 8.14
CA PRO A 73 7.09 12.76 8.16
C PRO A 73 5.58 12.92 8.01
N TYR A 74 4.95 12.02 7.26
CA TYR A 74 3.51 12.05 7.08
C TYR A 74 2.94 10.65 6.94
N LYS A 75 1.65 10.52 7.21
CA LYS A 75 0.87 9.31 6.96
C LYS A 75 -0.44 9.67 6.27
N ILE A 76 -0.94 8.76 5.46
CA ILE A 76 -2.21 8.89 4.77
C ILE A 76 -3.02 7.62 5.01
N GLU A 77 -4.15 7.75 5.65
CA GLU A 77 -5.10 6.66 5.84
C GLU A 77 -6.17 6.77 4.75
N PHE A 78 -5.93 6.15 3.60
CA PHE A 78 -6.90 6.15 2.50
C PHE A 78 -8.15 5.35 2.85
N ASP A 79 -7.99 4.33 3.69
CA ASP A 79 -9.09 3.50 4.19
C ASP A 79 -9.02 3.54 5.72
N SER A 80 -10.04 4.11 6.36
CA SER A 80 -10.10 4.24 7.81
C SER A 80 -10.18 2.89 8.53
N ASP A 81 -10.62 1.84 7.81
CA ASP A 81 -10.79 0.49 8.37
C ASP A 81 -9.54 -0.40 8.22
N TYR A 82 -8.40 0.17 7.79
CA TYR A 82 -7.21 -0.62 7.50
C TYR A 82 -6.74 -1.48 8.69
N LYS A 83 -6.88 -0.99 9.92
CA LYS A 83 -6.50 -1.74 11.11
C LYS A 83 -7.38 -2.96 11.35
N THR A 84 -8.67 -2.82 11.08
CA THR A 84 -9.64 -3.91 11.20
C THR A 84 -9.46 -4.94 10.09
N LEU A 85 -9.22 -4.46 8.86
CA LEU A 85 -9.04 -5.31 7.69
C LEU A 85 -7.71 -6.05 7.71
N CYS A 86 -6.66 -5.40 8.19
CA CYS A 86 -5.29 -5.94 8.20
C CYS A 86 -4.66 -5.90 9.59
N PRO A 87 -5.20 -6.66 10.57
CA PRO A 87 -4.61 -6.68 11.92
C PRO A 87 -3.20 -7.24 11.93
N TRP A 88 -2.83 -8.02 10.91
CA TRP A 88 -1.51 -8.61 10.71
C TRP A 88 -0.47 -7.62 10.17
N ALA A 89 -0.91 -6.46 9.67
CA ALA A 89 -0.03 -5.49 9.04
C ALA A 89 1.04 -4.97 10.01
N SER A 90 2.26 -4.81 9.53
CA SER A 90 3.41 -4.41 10.35
C SER A 90 3.18 -3.07 11.06
N ILE A 91 2.50 -2.13 10.39
CA ILE A 91 2.21 -0.82 10.98
C ILE A 91 1.25 -0.92 12.17
N VAL A 92 0.34 -1.89 12.14
CA VAL A 92 -0.63 -2.11 13.22
C VAL A 92 0.04 -2.79 14.42
N GLY A 93 0.86 -3.80 14.13
CA GLY A 93 1.50 -4.61 15.18
C GLY A 93 2.65 -3.91 15.90
N SER A 94 3.32 -2.96 15.25
CA SER A 94 4.51 -2.31 15.81
C SER A 94 4.19 -1.22 16.84
N GLY A 95 2.94 -0.73 16.89
CA GLY A 95 2.58 0.42 17.73
C GLY A 95 3.29 1.72 17.36
N LYS A 96 4.05 1.73 16.26
CA LYS A 96 4.72 2.94 15.78
C LYS A 96 3.69 3.89 15.21
N THR A 97 3.39 4.92 15.95
CA THR A 97 2.67 6.07 15.43
C THR A 97 3.70 7.04 14.86
N TRP A 98 3.73 7.20 13.56
CA TRP A 98 4.36 8.35 12.96
C TRP A 98 3.57 9.59 13.42
N THR A 99 4.27 10.67 13.71
CA THR A 99 3.71 11.88 14.33
C THR A 99 2.31 12.23 13.82
N ASP A 100 1.38 12.43 14.75
CA ASP A 100 -0.01 12.79 14.45
C ASP A 100 -0.17 14.24 13.99
N GLU A 101 0.91 15.03 14.02
CA GLU A 101 0.86 16.44 13.59
C GLU A 101 1.12 16.54 12.09
N LEU A 102 0.04 16.80 11.37
CA LEU A 102 0.11 17.17 9.97
C LEU A 102 0.54 18.62 9.87
N THR A 103 1.75 18.88 9.40
CA THR A 103 2.17 20.22 9.01
C THR A 103 1.44 20.63 7.73
N ASP A 104 1.34 21.92 7.44
CA ASP A 104 0.74 22.42 6.19
C ASP A 104 1.40 21.79 4.97
N ALA A 105 2.71 21.59 5.02
CA ALA A 105 3.46 20.92 3.97
C ALA A 105 3.02 19.46 3.78
N ALA A 106 2.72 18.76 4.87
CA ALA A 106 2.23 17.39 4.81
C ALA A 106 0.82 17.32 4.22
N VAL A 107 -0.03 18.31 4.49
CA VAL A 107 -1.37 18.41 3.91
C VAL A 107 -1.29 18.60 2.39
N GLU A 108 -0.39 19.46 1.91
CA GLU A 108 -0.17 19.65 0.47
C GLU A 108 0.31 18.37 -0.20
N LEU A 109 1.23 17.64 0.43
CA LEU A 109 1.70 16.35 -0.06
C LEU A 109 0.57 15.32 -0.11
N LEU A 110 -0.32 15.35 0.87
CA LEU A 110 -1.49 14.48 0.94
C LEU A 110 -2.40 14.68 -0.28
N ASP A 111 -2.72 15.93 -0.60
CA ASP A 111 -3.56 16.25 -1.74
C ASP A 111 -2.90 15.86 -3.06
N SER A 112 -1.59 16.10 -3.17
CA SER A 112 -0.79 15.71 -4.33
C SER A 112 -0.78 14.19 -4.55
N GLU A 113 -0.62 13.40 -3.48
CA GLU A 113 -0.63 11.94 -3.54
C GLU A 113 -2.00 11.40 -3.95
N LYS A 114 -3.09 11.95 -3.43
CA LYS A 114 -4.44 11.58 -3.83
C LYS A 114 -4.67 11.83 -5.32
N ASN A 115 -4.21 12.97 -5.80
CA ASN A 115 -4.32 13.34 -7.21
C ASN A 115 -3.51 12.42 -8.11
N ASN A 116 -2.26 12.12 -7.73
CA ASN A 116 -1.40 11.20 -8.46
C ASN A 116 -1.99 9.80 -8.57
N ARG A 117 -2.60 9.33 -7.49
CA ARG A 117 -3.26 8.03 -7.46
C ARG A 117 -4.45 7.97 -8.41
N GLU A 118 -5.27 9.01 -8.43
CA GLU A 118 -6.41 9.10 -9.33
C GLU A 118 -5.96 9.11 -10.79
N GLN A 119 -4.90 9.86 -11.10
CA GLN A 119 -4.33 9.90 -12.44
C GLN A 119 -3.79 8.54 -12.89
N ARG A 120 -3.10 7.81 -11.99
CA ARG A 120 -2.62 6.45 -12.29
C ARG A 120 -3.77 5.50 -12.59
N ARG A 121 -4.86 5.59 -11.83
CA ARG A 121 -6.05 4.79 -12.06
C ARG A 121 -6.66 5.08 -13.44
N LYS A 122 -6.80 6.35 -13.79
CA LYS A 122 -7.32 6.77 -15.10
C LYS A 122 -6.46 6.26 -16.26
N ARG A 123 -5.14 6.36 -16.14
CA ARG A 123 -4.21 5.86 -17.15
C ARG A 123 -4.33 4.35 -17.33
N ARG A 124 -4.50 3.62 -16.26
CA ARG A 124 -4.70 2.18 -16.29
C ARG A 124 -5.99 1.82 -17.02
N GLU A 125 -7.09 2.49 -16.68
CA GLU A 125 -8.38 2.28 -17.33
C GLU A 125 -8.32 2.57 -18.83
N GLU A 126 -7.64 3.64 -19.22
CA GLU A 126 -7.43 4.00 -20.63
C GLU A 126 -6.62 2.93 -21.37
N ARG A 127 -5.57 2.38 -20.74
CA ARG A 127 -4.77 1.30 -21.33
C ARG A 127 -5.59 0.03 -21.52
N GLU A 128 -6.45 -0.30 -20.57
CA GLU A 128 -7.33 -1.47 -20.67
C GLU A 128 -8.34 -1.29 -21.78
N LYS A 129 -8.92 -0.10 -21.94
CA LYS A 129 -9.82 0.21 -23.06
C LYS A 129 -9.13 0.13 -24.42
N ALA A 130 -7.88 0.55 -24.50
CA ALA A 130 -7.12 0.49 -25.75
C ALA A 130 -6.80 -0.94 -26.18
N LYS A 131 -6.89 -1.91 -25.28
CA LYS A 131 -6.66 -3.33 -25.58
C LYS A 131 -7.91 -4.06 -26.07
N GLU A 132 -9.07 -3.44 -25.95
CA GLU A 132 -10.33 -4.04 -26.40
C GLU A 132 -10.46 -3.96 -27.95
#